data_5aadd06a4eba18741f792f8d2fb52ae4
#
_entry.id   5aadd06a4eba18741f792f8d2fb52ae4
#
_cell.length_a   1.000
_cell.length_b   1.000
_cell.length_c   1.000
_cell.angle_alpha   90.00
_cell.angle_beta   90.00
_cell.angle_gamma   90.00
#
_symmetry.space_group_name_H-M   'P 1'
#
loop_
_entity.id
_entity.type
_entity.pdbx_description
1 polymer ?
#
loop_
_entity_poly.entity_id
_entity_poly.type
_entity_poly.pdbx_seq_one_letter_code
_entity_poly.pdbx_strand_id
1 'polypeptide(L)'
;MLASLLGINQRHLHQERSLNSHTLKNCKSISEMKISTVRNGFTLIELLVVIGIIGVLVALFLPGIQSVREAGRRAYCSNNVRQLALATALHHDALGYYPPARYQSRPDAVQSNKCGLETPTWLARVMPFIEQSAYGERWDFSKPWYQHDEDLLTAVPDIFLCPSRRSGQNSVGVRNLAQASGWAPCGCPIPPRPPLVVRGALCDYSGNHGDLTPGATGDMTDFYYGGNGTGVIISVRPKCVDGRAVDAFDRIQISTVSDGTSNTFLMGEKFVPLTKLEQYPFDVPAYDGDHLPASCRLAGPGLRLANSPEDVMADMFSFGSWHPGGVYFAMVDGSVRFLNSRTDTKILGTLANRDDAQIVELAP
;
A
#
# COMPACT_ATOMS: atom_id res chain seq x y z
N MET A 1 13.25 -43.67 -15.83
CA MET A 1 13.25 -44.48 -14.61
C MET A 1 12.43 -43.73 -13.56
N LEU A 2 11.23 -44.16 -13.30
CA LEU A 2 10.23 -43.84 -12.29
C LEU A 2 8.85 -43.56 -12.92
N ALA A 3 8.31 -44.64 -13.51
CA ALA A 3 6.86 -44.75 -13.73
C ALA A 3 6.45 -45.95 -12.88
N SER A 4 5.89 -45.70 -11.72
CA SER A 4 5.18 -46.72 -10.94
C SER A 4 4.64 -46.05 -9.70
N LEU A 5 3.33 -45.79 -9.70
CA LEU A 5 2.45 -45.69 -8.53
C LEU A 5 1.17 -44.93 -8.92
N LEU A 6 0.27 -45.60 -9.60
CA LEU A 6 -1.18 -45.35 -9.55
C LEU A 6 -1.87 -46.53 -10.25
N GLY A 7 -2.01 -47.62 -9.50
CA GLY A 7 -2.84 -48.77 -9.88
C GLY A 7 -4.31 -48.36 -9.79
N ILE A 8 -4.95 -48.18 -10.92
CA ILE A 8 -6.41 -48.21 -11.04
C ILE A 8 -6.79 -49.44 -11.86
N ASN A 9 -7.45 -50.31 -11.17
CA ASN A 9 -7.91 -51.66 -11.53
C ASN A 9 -8.95 -51.58 -12.64
N GLN A 10 -8.55 -51.93 -13.87
CA GLN A 10 -9.47 -52.21 -15.00
C GLN A 10 -10.04 -53.63 -14.91
N ARG A 11 -11.00 -53.87 -14.05
CA ARG A 11 -11.80 -55.10 -14.06
C ARG A 11 -13.20 -54.80 -13.56
N HIS A 12 -14.04 -54.18 -14.36
CA HIS A 12 -15.52 -54.21 -14.22
C HIS A 12 -16.25 -53.65 -15.47
N LEU A 13 -15.85 -54.13 -16.65
CA LEU A 13 -16.58 -53.80 -17.89
C LEU A 13 -16.68 -55.03 -18.82
N HIS A 14 -17.03 -56.20 -18.31
CA HIS A 14 -17.38 -57.34 -19.13
C HIS A 14 -18.32 -58.30 -18.37
N GLN A 15 -19.54 -57.85 -18.03
CA GLN A 15 -20.57 -58.82 -17.61
C GLN A 15 -21.95 -58.16 -17.61
N GLU A 16 -22.46 -57.82 -18.78
CA GLU A 16 -23.90 -57.61 -19.02
C GLU A 16 -24.20 -57.68 -20.53
N ARG A 17 -23.95 -58.86 -21.13
CA ARG A 17 -24.55 -59.26 -22.39
C ARG A 17 -24.87 -60.73 -22.25
N SER A 18 -26.01 -61.04 -21.75
CA SER A 18 -26.83 -62.24 -22.05
C SER A 18 -27.90 -62.35 -20.98
N LEU A 19 -29.09 -61.90 -21.30
CA LEU A 19 -30.33 -62.53 -20.80
C LEU A 19 -31.56 -61.94 -21.53
N ASN A 20 -32.12 -62.86 -22.40
CA ASN A 20 -33.50 -63.03 -22.72
C ASN A 20 -34.21 -62.02 -23.62
N SER A 21 -34.19 -62.47 -24.91
CA SER A 21 -35.22 -62.28 -25.93
C SER A 21 -36.43 -63.21 -25.74
N HIS A 22 -37.19 -63.10 -24.69
CA HIS A 22 -38.51 -63.72 -24.59
C HIS A 22 -39.30 -63.04 -23.46
N THR A 23 -40.04 -62.01 -23.83
CA THR A 23 -41.34 -61.61 -23.23
C THR A 23 -41.75 -60.22 -23.74
N LEU A 24 -41.98 -60.09 -25.05
CA LEU A 24 -42.64 -58.92 -25.59
C LEU A 24 -43.86 -59.38 -26.40
N LYS A 25 -44.87 -59.87 -25.70
CA LYS A 25 -46.23 -59.94 -26.22
C LYS A 25 -47.18 -59.74 -25.03
N ASN A 26 -47.73 -58.55 -24.93
CA ASN A 26 -48.93 -58.08 -24.28
C ASN A 26 -48.66 -56.85 -23.46
N CYS A 27 -48.53 -55.73 -24.10
CA CYS A 27 -48.89 -54.46 -23.47
C CYS A 27 -49.77 -53.73 -24.50
N LYS A 28 -51.08 -53.90 -24.31
CA LYS A 28 -52.09 -53.09 -24.96
C LYS A 28 -51.99 -51.67 -24.56
N SER A 29 -51.91 -50.77 -25.54
CA SER A 29 -52.53 -49.45 -25.57
C SER A 29 -52.56 -48.69 -24.28
N ILE A 30 -51.42 -48.01 -23.95
CA ILE A 30 -51.50 -46.82 -23.17
C ILE A 30 -51.82 -45.70 -24.14
N SER A 31 -53.07 -45.22 -24.08
CA SER A 31 -53.52 -44.05 -24.85
C SER A 31 -52.52 -42.91 -24.61
N GLU A 32 -52.03 -42.38 -25.74
CA GLU A 32 -51.25 -41.13 -25.73
C GLU A 32 -52.07 -40.04 -25.00
N MET A 33 -51.71 -39.81 -23.76
CA MET A 33 -52.18 -38.65 -23.00
C MET A 33 -51.47 -37.47 -23.63
N LYS A 34 -52.08 -36.84 -24.65
CA LYS A 34 -51.69 -35.54 -25.15
C LYS A 34 -51.73 -34.56 -23.98
N ILE A 35 -50.58 -34.32 -23.34
CA ILE A 35 -50.41 -33.19 -22.48
C ILE A 35 -50.50 -31.99 -23.41
N SER A 36 -51.68 -31.39 -23.49
CA SER A 36 -51.91 -30.11 -24.12
C SER A 36 -51.19 -29.08 -23.26
N THR A 37 -49.93 -28.81 -23.58
CA THR A 37 -49.25 -27.63 -23.06
C THR A 37 -49.96 -26.43 -23.67
N VAL A 38 -50.87 -25.83 -22.89
CA VAL A 38 -51.45 -24.53 -23.21
C VAL A 38 -50.27 -23.56 -23.20
N ARG A 39 -49.72 -23.26 -24.38
CA ARG A 39 -48.77 -22.17 -24.54
C ARG A 39 -49.58 -20.87 -24.41
N ASN A 40 -49.64 -20.36 -23.16
CA ASN A 40 -50.11 -19.01 -22.96
C ASN A 40 -49.13 -18.07 -23.65
N GLY A 41 -49.53 -17.46 -24.75
CA GLY A 41 -48.74 -16.45 -25.42
C GLY A 41 -48.56 -15.24 -24.48
N PHE A 42 -47.33 -14.84 -24.25
CA PHE A 42 -47.01 -13.67 -23.43
C PHE A 42 -47.41 -12.42 -24.21
N THR A 43 -48.21 -11.55 -23.62
CA THR A 43 -48.65 -10.32 -24.27
C THR A 43 -47.54 -9.27 -24.21
N LEU A 44 -47.44 -8.41 -25.22
CA LEU A 44 -46.46 -7.33 -25.29
C LEU A 44 -46.57 -6.40 -24.09
N ILE A 45 -47.77 -6.18 -23.58
CA ILE A 45 -48.01 -5.32 -22.40
C ILE A 45 -47.50 -5.97 -21.11
N GLU A 46 -47.66 -7.29 -20.93
CA GLU A 46 -47.10 -7.97 -19.73
C GLU A 46 -45.55 -7.88 -19.72
N LEU A 47 -44.90 -8.03 -20.88
CA LEU A 47 -43.45 -7.86 -20.98
C LEU A 47 -43.05 -6.42 -20.65
N LEU A 48 -43.78 -5.42 -21.18
CA LEU A 48 -43.46 -4.01 -21.01
C LEU A 48 -43.61 -3.57 -19.54
N VAL A 49 -44.63 -4.06 -18.84
CA VAL A 49 -44.84 -3.78 -17.40
C VAL A 49 -43.70 -4.39 -16.56
N VAL A 50 -43.30 -5.61 -16.85
CA VAL A 50 -42.20 -6.28 -16.11
C VAL A 50 -40.90 -5.56 -16.29
N ILE A 51 -40.49 -5.20 -17.53
CA ILE A 51 -39.25 -4.42 -17.74
C ILE A 51 -39.33 -3.03 -17.12
N GLY A 52 -40.51 -2.40 -17.09
CA GLY A 52 -40.74 -1.14 -16.40
C GLY A 52 -40.50 -1.23 -14.90
N ILE A 53 -41.05 -2.25 -14.24
CA ILE A 53 -40.84 -2.49 -12.81
C ILE A 53 -39.36 -2.79 -12.52
N ILE A 54 -38.73 -3.67 -13.30
CA ILE A 54 -37.31 -3.99 -13.15
C ILE A 54 -36.47 -2.73 -13.33
N GLY A 55 -36.76 -1.90 -14.33
CA GLY A 55 -36.06 -0.63 -14.59
C GLY A 55 -36.11 0.33 -13.39
N VAL A 56 -37.30 0.48 -12.80
CA VAL A 56 -37.46 1.32 -11.59
C VAL A 56 -36.67 0.74 -10.40
N LEU A 57 -36.76 -0.57 -10.16
CA LEU A 57 -36.03 -1.21 -9.07
C LEU A 57 -34.51 -1.06 -9.25
N VAL A 58 -33.98 -1.33 -10.43
CA VAL A 58 -32.53 -1.16 -10.72
C VAL A 58 -32.10 0.29 -10.54
N ALA A 59 -32.90 1.26 -11.02
CA ALA A 59 -32.57 2.69 -10.86
C ALA A 59 -32.49 3.12 -9.41
N LEU A 60 -33.29 2.56 -8.51
CA LEU A 60 -33.26 2.85 -7.07
C LEU A 60 -32.11 2.11 -6.34
N PHE A 61 -31.80 0.88 -6.74
CA PHE A 61 -30.77 0.07 -6.09
C PHE A 61 -29.34 0.46 -6.50
N LEU A 62 -29.12 0.93 -7.72
CA LEU A 62 -27.77 1.20 -8.26
C LEU A 62 -26.97 2.20 -7.43
N PRO A 63 -27.50 3.37 -7.00
CA PRO A 63 -26.78 4.29 -6.11
C PRO A 63 -26.48 3.67 -4.74
N GLY A 64 -27.42 2.91 -4.20
CA GLY A 64 -27.26 2.23 -2.90
C GLY A 64 -26.12 1.20 -2.92
N ILE A 65 -26.02 0.38 -3.96
CA ILE A 65 -24.95 -0.62 -4.11
C ILE A 65 -23.57 0.05 -4.19
N GLN A 66 -23.44 1.18 -4.89
CA GLN A 66 -22.18 1.91 -5.01
C GLN A 66 -21.73 2.47 -3.65
N SER A 67 -22.64 3.03 -2.87
CA SER A 67 -22.32 3.55 -1.53
C SER A 67 -21.90 2.44 -0.56
N VAL A 68 -22.56 1.28 -0.58
CA VAL A 68 -22.19 0.11 0.23
C VAL A 68 -20.82 -0.43 -0.17
N ARG A 69 -20.53 -0.53 -1.46
CA ARG A 69 -19.20 -0.97 -1.94
C ARG A 69 -18.10 -0.02 -1.47
N GLU A 70 -18.34 1.29 -1.54
CA GLU A 70 -17.36 2.27 -1.07
C GLU A 70 -17.17 2.21 0.45
N ALA A 71 -18.25 2.04 1.21
CA ALA A 71 -18.15 1.82 2.66
C ALA A 71 -17.31 0.58 2.99
N GLY A 72 -17.47 -0.52 2.24
CA GLY A 72 -16.64 -1.72 2.36
C GLY A 72 -15.16 -1.45 2.05
N ARG A 73 -14.84 -0.72 0.98
CA ARG A 73 -13.45 -0.34 0.64
C ARG A 73 -12.83 0.55 1.72
N ARG A 74 -13.59 1.53 2.25
CA ARG A 74 -13.14 2.36 3.38
C ARG A 74 -12.81 1.55 4.62
N ALA A 75 -13.68 0.59 4.99
CA ALA A 75 -13.42 -0.29 6.13
C ALA A 75 -12.15 -1.12 5.92
N TYR A 76 -11.91 -1.61 4.70
CA TYR A 76 -10.70 -2.34 4.35
C TYR A 76 -9.44 -1.46 4.48
N CYS A 77 -9.44 -0.24 3.92
CA CYS A 77 -8.30 0.69 4.03
C CYS A 77 -8.04 1.12 5.48
N SER A 78 -9.09 1.40 6.25
CA SER A 78 -8.97 1.70 7.69
C SER A 78 -8.32 0.54 8.46
N ASN A 79 -8.68 -0.71 8.13
CA ASN A 79 -8.07 -1.89 8.75
C ASN A 79 -6.61 -2.05 8.34
N ASN A 80 -6.25 -1.81 7.08
CA ASN A 80 -4.86 -1.86 6.62
C ASN A 80 -3.99 -0.83 7.36
N VAL A 81 -4.47 0.41 7.49
CA VAL A 81 -3.78 1.46 8.25
C VAL A 81 -3.57 1.02 9.70
N ARG A 82 -4.59 0.40 10.34
CA ARG A 82 -4.49 -0.13 11.70
C ARG A 82 -3.46 -1.26 11.82
N GLN A 83 -3.46 -2.21 10.89
CA GLN A 83 -2.51 -3.33 10.91
C GLN A 83 -1.07 -2.87 10.69
N LEU A 84 -0.84 -1.91 9.78
CA LEU A 84 0.48 -1.31 9.59
C LEU A 84 0.95 -0.52 10.81
N ALA A 85 0.04 0.19 11.49
CA ALA A 85 0.35 0.86 12.74
C ALA A 85 0.73 -0.14 13.84
N LEU A 86 -0.01 -1.24 13.98
CA LEU A 86 0.32 -2.31 14.90
C LEU A 86 1.69 -2.93 14.60
N ALA A 87 1.99 -3.21 13.33
CA ALA A 87 3.31 -3.73 12.93
C ALA A 87 4.45 -2.77 13.28
N THR A 88 4.19 -1.46 13.14
CA THR A 88 5.14 -0.40 13.52
C THR A 88 5.34 -0.33 15.04
N ALA A 89 4.28 -0.50 15.81
CA ALA A 89 4.35 -0.59 17.27
C ALA A 89 5.10 -1.86 17.74
N LEU A 90 4.85 -3.00 17.11
CA LEU A 90 5.57 -4.26 17.39
C LEU A 90 7.07 -4.14 17.06
N HIS A 91 7.43 -3.44 15.98
CA HIS A 91 8.82 -3.10 15.68
C HIS A 91 9.43 -2.24 16.80
N HIS A 92 8.69 -1.22 17.28
CA HIS A 92 9.12 -0.39 18.39
C HIS A 92 9.31 -1.21 19.67
N ASP A 93 8.38 -2.09 20.00
CA ASP A 93 8.46 -2.93 21.20
C ASP A 93 9.64 -3.88 21.16
N ALA A 94 9.95 -4.43 19.97
CA ALA A 94 11.07 -5.35 19.79
C ALA A 94 12.44 -4.67 19.80
N LEU A 95 12.56 -3.47 19.25
CA LEU A 95 13.85 -2.79 18.99
C LEU A 95 14.03 -1.49 19.80
N GLY A 96 13.00 -0.98 20.48
CA GLY A 96 13.04 0.22 21.31
C GLY A 96 12.91 1.53 20.53
N TYR A 97 12.60 1.49 19.23
CA TYR A 97 12.42 2.69 18.40
C TYR A 97 11.49 2.41 17.21
N TYR A 98 10.83 3.43 16.69
CA TYR A 98 10.03 3.35 15.46
C TYR A 98 10.92 3.11 14.24
N PRO A 99 10.46 2.34 13.23
CA PRO A 99 11.28 2.05 12.05
C PRO A 99 11.61 3.35 11.31
N PRO A 100 12.90 3.59 10.98
CA PRO A 100 13.28 4.77 10.21
C PRO A 100 12.73 4.69 8.79
N ALA A 101 12.25 5.83 8.28
CA ALA A 101 11.79 5.95 6.90
C ALA A 101 12.84 5.45 5.90
N ARG A 102 14.04 5.97 6.05
CA ARG A 102 15.24 5.66 5.27
C ARG A 102 16.49 6.20 5.95
N TYR A 103 17.65 5.82 5.47
CA TYR A 103 18.89 6.48 5.83
C TYR A 103 19.19 7.63 4.88
N GLN A 104 19.50 8.80 5.42
CA GLN A 104 19.88 9.99 4.65
C GLN A 104 20.88 10.84 5.43
N SER A 105 22.01 11.15 4.80
CA SER A 105 23.02 12.01 5.41
C SER A 105 22.65 13.48 5.25
N ARG A 106 23.14 14.33 6.16
CA ARG A 106 23.07 15.78 6.00
C ARG A 106 24.07 16.27 4.95
N PRO A 107 23.87 17.46 4.37
CA PRO A 107 24.80 18.04 3.38
C PRO A 107 26.23 18.20 3.94
N ASP A 108 26.33 18.59 5.22
CA ASP A 108 27.56 18.82 5.97
C ASP A 108 28.22 17.54 6.51
N ALA A 109 27.62 16.37 6.28
CA ALA A 109 28.16 15.11 6.78
C ALA A 109 29.50 14.77 6.12
N VAL A 110 30.47 14.35 6.94
CA VAL A 110 31.74 13.82 6.44
C VAL A 110 31.50 12.52 5.65
N GLN A 111 32.39 12.24 4.70
CA GLN A 111 32.24 11.09 3.80
C GLN A 111 32.09 9.74 4.53
N SER A 112 32.75 9.58 5.69
CA SER A 112 32.65 8.38 6.52
C SER A 112 31.23 8.12 7.07
N ASN A 113 30.37 9.13 7.11
CA ASN A 113 28.98 9.03 7.57
C ASN A 113 27.97 8.97 6.43
N LYS A 114 28.41 8.74 5.20
CA LYS A 114 27.57 8.56 4.01
C LYS A 114 27.47 7.09 3.64
N CYS A 115 26.86 6.30 4.52
CA CYS A 115 26.59 4.89 4.28
C CYS A 115 25.09 4.62 4.39
N GLY A 116 24.64 3.45 3.94
CA GLY A 116 23.24 3.04 4.08
C GLY A 116 22.23 3.84 3.27
N LEU A 117 22.71 4.75 2.41
CA LEU A 117 21.87 5.43 1.43
C LEU A 117 21.31 4.37 0.48
N GLU A 118 20.08 4.56 0.00
CA GLU A 118 19.40 3.62 -0.90
C GLU A 118 19.05 2.25 -0.27
N THR A 119 19.28 2.05 1.05
CA THR A 119 18.83 0.81 1.72
C THR A 119 17.30 0.76 1.81
N PRO A 120 16.70 -0.45 2.01
CA PRO A 120 15.26 -0.59 2.06
C PRO A 120 14.60 0.30 3.11
N THR A 121 13.39 0.79 2.79
CA THR A 121 12.59 1.69 3.65
C THR A 121 12.02 0.97 4.87
N TRP A 122 11.31 1.74 5.72
CA TRP A 122 10.58 1.22 6.88
C TRP A 122 9.59 0.11 6.55
N LEU A 123 9.00 0.13 5.33
CA LEU A 123 8.05 -0.90 4.89
C LEU A 123 8.68 -2.30 4.83
N ALA A 124 9.95 -2.41 4.45
CA ALA A 124 10.68 -3.68 4.53
C ALA A 124 10.93 -4.11 6.00
N ARG A 125 11.16 -3.14 6.90
CA ARG A 125 11.46 -3.40 8.32
C ARG A 125 10.25 -3.91 9.10
N VAL A 126 9.04 -3.54 8.71
CA VAL A 126 7.81 -4.01 9.36
C VAL A 126 7.28 -5.34 8.82
N MET A 127 7.84 -5.86 7.72
CA MET A 127 7.40 -7.15 7.14
C MET A 127 7.37 -8.32 8.12
N PRO A 128 8.34 -8.49 9.02
CA PRO A 128 8.28 -9.58 10.01
C PRO A 128 7.08 -9.48 10.96
N PHE A 129 6.49 -8.29 11.09
CA PHE A 129 5.39 -7.99 12.01
C PHE A 129 4.01 -7.95 11.35
N ILE A 130 3.91 -8.26 10.05
CA ILE A 130 2.65 -8.32 9.28
C ILE A 130 2.40 -9.73 8.70
N GLU A 131 2.81 -10.77 9.41
CA GLU A 131 2.70 -12.18 8.97
C GLU A 131 3.48 -12.50 7.67
N GLN A 132 4.45 -11.65 7.31
CA GLN A 132 5.31 -11.79 6.14
C GLN A 132 6.76 -12.11 6.54
N SER A 133 6.95 -12.91 7.59
CA SER A 133 8.28 -13.24 8.14
C SER A 133 9.21 -13.86 7.09
N ALA A 134 8.68 -14.73 6.22
CA ALA A 134 9.44 -15.36 5.15
C ALA A 134 10.07 -14.36 4.16
N TYR A 135 9.43 -13.22 3.93
CA TYR A 135 10.00 -12.13 3.15
C TYR A 135 10.85 -11.20 4.03
N GLY A 136 10.44 -10.97 5.28
CA GLY A 136 11.13 -10.08 6.21
C GLY A 136 12.56 -10.50 6.48
N GLU A 137 12.83 -11.80 6.64
CA GLU A 137 14.16 -12.37 6.90
C GLU A 137 15.13 -12.29 5.70
N ARG A 138 14.62 -12.10 4.49
CA ARG A 138 15.43 -12.01 3.26
C ARG A 138 16.01 -10.61 3.03
N TRP A 139 15.53 -9.59 3.74
CA TRP A 139 16.02 -8.22 3.58
C TRP A 139 17.39 -8.03 4.23
N ASP A 140 18.38 -7.66 3.42
CA ASP A 140 19.70 -7.24 3.88
C ASP A 140 19.78 -5.70 3.90
N PHE A 141 19.64 -5.12 5.08
CA PHE A 141 19.68 -3.66 5.27
C PHE A 141 21.09 -3.06 5.18
N SER A 142 22.11 -3.85 4.84
CA SER A 142 23.46 -3.36 4.58
C SER A 142 23.72 -3.00 3.12
N LYS A 143 22.80 -3.35 2.22
CA LYS A 143 22.94 -3.11 0.77
C LYS A 143 21.77 -2.29 0.20
N PRO A 144 21.93 -1.64 -0.96
CA PRO A 144 20.88 -0.92 -1.66
C PRO A 144 19.65 -1.80 -1.93
N TRP A 145 18.45 -1.21 -1.86
CA TRP A 145 17.20 -1.93 -2.05
C TRP A 145 17.14 -2.67 -3.40
N TYR A 146 17.65 -2.06 -4.48
CA TYR A 146 17.64 -2.62 -5.83
C TYR A 146 18.63 -3.77 -6.06
N GLN A 147 19.46 -4.12 -5.08
CA GLN A 147 20.37 -5.26 -5.14
C GLN A 147 19.78 -6.54 -4.53
N HIS A 148 18.50 -6.52 -4.18
CA HIS A 148 17.77 -7.70 -3.75
C HIS A 148 17.13 -8.44 -4.93
N ASP A 149 16.71 -9.68 -4.69
CA ASP A 149 16.08 -10.51 -5.71
C ASP A 149 14.75 -9.90 -6.18
N GLU A 150 14.45 -10.00 -7.48
CA GLU A 150 13.24 -9.41 -8.06
C GLU A 150 11.95 -9.93 -7.43
N ASP A 151 11.90 -11.21 -7.06
CA ASP A 151 10.74 -11.81 -6.38
C ASP A 151 10.50 -11.19 -5.00
N LEU A 152 11.57 -10.81 -4.27
CA LEU A 152 11.46 -10.08 -3.02
C LEU A 152 11.03 -8.62 -3.26
N LEU A 153 11.62 -7.97 -4.25
CA LEU A 153 11.30 -6.58 -4.59
C LEU A 153 9.86 -6.41 -5.06
N THR A 154 9.31 -7.39 -5.76
CA THR A 154 7.96 -7.37 -6.31
C THR A 154 6.92 -8.04 -5.41
N ALA A 155 7.33 -8.57 -4.24
CA ALA A 155 6.41 -9.10 -3.24
C ALA A 155 5.55 -7.97 -2.65
N VAL A 156 4.25 -8.01 -2.93
CA VAL A 156 3.28 -7.00 -2.48
C VAL A 156 2.33 -7.63 -1.47
N PRO A 157 2.47 -7.34 -0.17
CA PRO A 157 1.44 -7.71 0.80
C PRO A 157 0.12 -6.99 0.51
N ASP A 158 -1.00 -7.69 0.59
CA ASP A 158 -2.34 -7.09 0.35
C ASP A 158 -2.62 -5.89 1.25
N ILE A 159 -2.06 -5.88 2.44
CA ILE A 159 -2.16 -4.79 3.40
C ILE A 159 -1.54 -3.47 2.89
N PHE A 160 -0.68 -3.51 1.87
CA PHE A 160 -0.08 -2.32 1.26
C PHE A 160 -1.01 -1.62 0.27
N LEU A 161 -2.11 -2.26 -0.13
CA LEU A 161 -2.94 -1.79 -1.22
C LEU A 161 -4.29 -1.26 -0.74
N CYS A 162 -4.71 -0.13 -1.33
CA CYS A 162 -6.04 0.41 -1.18
C CYS A 162 -6.93 -0.05 -2.35
N PRO A 163 -8.02 -0.82 -2.10
CA PRO A 163 -8.87 -1.36 -3.16
C PRO A 163 -9.65 -0.29 -3.95
N SER A 164 -9.68 0.96 -3.46
CA SER A 164 -10.23 2.09 -4.23
C SER A 164 -9.22 2.66 -5.23
N ARG A 165 -7.92 2.38 -5.05
CA ARG A 165 -6.87 2.90 -5.93
C ARG A 165 -6.36 1.87 -6.92
N ARG A 166 -6.08 0.65 -6.47
CA ARG A 166 -5.52 -0.39 -7.33
C ARG A 166 -5.95 -1.80 -6.94
N SER A 167 -5.85 -2.70 -7.90
CA SER A 167 -5.96 -4.14 -7.66
C SER A 167 -4.56 -4.76 -7.58
N GLY A 168 -4.47 -6.01 -7.10
CA GLY A 168 -3.19 -6.72 -7.01
C GLY A 168 -2.39 -6.83 -8.32
N GLN A 169 -3.04 -6.70 -9.48
CA GLN A 169 -2.37 -6.74 -10.78
C GLN A 169 -1.55 -5.48 -11.09
N ASN A 170 -1.93 -4.31 -10.55
CA ASN A 170 -1.28 -3.01 -10.78
C ASN A 170 -0.53 -2.55 -9.53
N SER A 171 0.14 -3.47 -8.86
CA SER A 171 0.78 -3.24 -7.57
C SER A 171 2.31 -3.19 -7.63
N VAL A 172 2.88 -3.27 -8.85
CA VAL A 172 4.32 -3.22 -9.10
C VAL A 172 4.64 -2.01 -9.97
N GLY A 173 5.48 -1.13 -9.45
CA GLY A 173 5.98 0.04 -10.17
C GLY A 173 7.40 -0.15 -10.70
N VAL A 174 7.85 0.84 -11.48
CA VAL A 174 9.17 0.84 -12.10
C VAL A 174 9.95 2.07 -11.65
N ARG A 175 11.21 1.87 -11.28
CA ARG A 175 12.17 2.93 -11.00
C ARG A 175 13.31 2.90 -11.97
N ASN A 176 13.50 3.97 -12.72
CA ASN A 176 14.70 4.20 -13.53
C ASN A 176 15.73 4.91 -12.65
N LEU A 177 16.70 4.16 -12.17
CA LEU A 177 17.83 4.72 -11.44
C LEU A 177 18.81 5.30 -12.47
N ALA A 178 18.78 6.62 -12.62
CA ALA A 178 19.81 7.32 -13.40
C ALA A 178 21.13 7.09 -12.68
N GLN A 179 22.06 6.41 -13.35
CA GLN A 179 23.41 6.31 -12.81
C GLN A 179 24.07 7.67 -12.98
N ALA A 180 24.50 8.25 -11.87
CA ALA A 180 25.09 9.57 -11.84
C ALA A 180 26.27 9.63 -12.82
N SER A 181 26.13 10.42 -13.87
CA SER A 181 27.25 10.98 -14.59
C SER A 181 27.83 12.09 -13.70
N GLY A 182 29.05 11.96 -13.24
CA GLY A 182 29.68 12.91 -12.33
C GLY A 182 31.17 12.70 -12.29
N TRP A 183 31.82 13.44 -11.42
CA TRP A 183 33.26 13.28 -11.15
C TRP A 183 33.41 12.50 -9.85
N ALA A 184 34.17 11.43 -9.89
CA ALA A 184 34.56 10.73 -8.68
C ALA A 184 35.43 11.65 -7.78
N PRO A 185 35.54 11.38 -6.46
CA PRO A 185 36.38 12.19 -5.58
C PRO A 185 37.85 12.28 -6.01
N CYS A 186 38.32 11.38 -6.91
CA CYS A 186 39.64 11.40 -7.54
C CYS A 186 39.77 12.44 -8.67
N GLY A 187 38.73 13.19 -9.02
CA GLY A 187 38.72 14.04 -10.22
C GLY A 187 38.62 13.27 -11.54
N CYS A 188 38.27 11.98 -11.48
CA CYS A 188 38.11 11.15 -12.68
C CYS A 188 36.63 11.18 -13.13
N PRO A 189 36.33 11.21 -14.46
CA PRO A 189 34.94 11.12 -14.92
C PRO A 189 34.37 9.73 -14.62
N ILE A 190 33.16 9.69 -14.05
CA ILE A 190 32.39 8.45 -13.90
C ILE A 190 31.81 8.14 -15.29
N PRO A 191 32.15 7.01 -15.91
CA PRO A 191 31.62 6.68 -17.23
C PRO A 191 30.09 6.55 -17.14
N PRO A 192 29.32 7.08 -18.11
CA PRO A 192 27.88 6.91 -18.16
C PRO A 192 27.56 5.42 -18.23
N ARG A 193 26.81 4.94 -17.28
CA ARG A 193 26.26 3.57 -17.28
C ARG A 193 24.81 3.63 -17.79
N PRO A 194 24.31 2.58 -18.44
CA PRO A 194 22.91 2.53 -18.82
C PRO A 194 22.04 2.64 -17.56
N PRO A 195 20.86 3.29 -17.65
CA PRO A 195 19.95 3.39 -16.50
C PRO A 195 19.57 1.99 -16.03
N LEU A 196 19.67 1.76 -14.72
CA LEU A 196 19.19 0.53 -14.11
C LEU A 196 17.67 0.65 -13.94
N VAL A 197 16.93 -0.23 -14.57
CA VAL A 197 15.48 -0.33 -14.45
C VAL A 197 15.15 -1.37 -13.39
N VAL A 198 14.53 -0.94 -12.31
CA VAL A 198 14.17 -1.81 -11.19
C VAL A 198 12.65 -1.85 -11.02
N ARG A 199 12.10 -3.03 -10.91
CA ARG A 199 10.69 -3.25 -10.56
C ARG A 199 10.56 -3.46 -9.06
N GLY A 200 9.47 -2.98 -8.46
CA GLY A 200 9.24 -3.19 -7.04
C GLY A 200 7.80 -2.95 -6.63
N ALA A 201 7.44 -3.51 -5.49
CA ALA A 201 6.12 -3.40 -4.90
C ALA A 201 5.73 -1.94 -4.66
N LEU A 202 4.48 -1.60 -4.92
CA LEU A 202 3.88 -0.31 -4.58
C LEU A 202 3.16 -0.40 -3.23
N CYS A 203 3.06 0.74 -2.54
CA CYS A 203 2.28 0.85 -1.31
C CYS A 203 1.42 2.12 -1.36
N ASP A 204 0.17 2.02 -0.90
CA ASP A 204 -0.79 3.12 -0.86
C ASP A 204 -0.79 3.86 0.48
N TYR A 205 0.06 3.45 1.40
CA TYR A 205 0.23 4.03 2.72
C TYR A 205 1.64 4.57 2.90
N SER A 206 1.78 5.62 3.69
CA SER A 206 3.04 6.31 3.92
C SER A 206 3.21 6.68 5.38
N GLY A 207 4.44 6.58 5.87
CA GLY A 207 4.82 7.07 7.19
C GLY A 207 4.73 8.60 7.26
N ASN A 208 4.48 9.11 8.45
CA ASN A 208 4.51 10.53 8.74
C ASN A 208 5.95 11.01 8.97
N HIS A 209 6.47 11.79 8.01
CA HIS A 209 7.78 12.42 8.12
C HIS A 209 7.74 13.74 8.90
N GLY A 210 6.56 14.30 9.10
CA GLY A 210 6.34 15.56 9.82
C GLY A 210 5.77 16.67 8.94
N ASP A 211 6.12 17.88 9.29
CA ASP A 211 5.79 19.11 8.58
C ASP A 211 7.03 19.73 7.89
N LEU A 212 6.90 20.95 7.36
CA LEU A 212 7.99 21.70 6.71
C LEU A 212 8.71 22.65 7.71
N THR A 213 8.65 22.40 9.00
CA THR A 213 9.40 23.21 9.97
C THR A 213 10.90 23.11 9.68
N PRO A 214 11.61 24.25 9.50
CA PRO A 214 13.04 24.26 9.23
C PRO A 214 13.84 23.61 10.35
N GLY A 215 14.79 22.75 9.96
CA GLY A 215 15.71 22.06 10.86
C GLY A 215 17.11 22.68 10.88
N ALA A 216 18.13 21.84 10.67
CA ALA A 216 19.53 22.20 10.89
C ALA A 216 20.08 23.27 9.92
N THR A 217 19.58 23.38 8.69
CA THR A 217 20.02 24.39 7.71
C THR A 217 19.19 25.67 7.74
N GLY A 218 18.04 25.63 8.42
CA GLY A 218 17.10 26.74 8.48
C GLY A 218 16.31 26.96 7.19
N ASP A 219 16.28 25.97 6.30
CA ASP A 219 15.59 26.00 5.01
C ASP A 219 14.34 25.09 5.03
N MET A 220 13.33 25.45 4.26
CA MET A 220 12.11 24.64 4.06
C MET A 220 12.38 23.27 3.43
N THR A 221 13.58 23.03 2.90
CA THR A 221 14.00 21.73 2.36
C THR A 221 14.69 20.84 3.37
N ASP A 222 14.90 21.31 4.58
CA ASP A 222 15.61 20.59 5.64
C ASP A 222 15.00 19.24 6.01
N PHE A 223 13.68 19.13 5.89
CA PHE A 223 12.96 17.87 6.15
C PHE A 223 13.54 16.69 5.40
N TYR A 224 14.17 16.92 4.24
CA TYR A 224 14.72 15.86 3.40
C TYR A 224 15.91 15.14 4.04
N TYR A 225 16.66 15.82 4.89
CA TYR A 225 17.90 15.30 5.48
C TYR A 225 17.67 14.50 6.77
N GLY A 226 18.57 13.57 7.02
CA GLY A 226 18.51 12.69 8.18
C GLY A 226 18.50 13.46 9.50
N GLY A 227 17.55 13.13 10.35
CA GLY A 227 17.34 13.73 11.67
C GLY A 227 16.53 15.02 11.68
N ASN A 228 16.14 15.56 10.53
CA ASN A 228 15.40 16.82 10.45
C ASN A 228 13.87 16.66 10.33
N GLY A 229 13.38 15.44 10.07
CA GLY A 229 11.95 15.19 10.08
C GLY A 229 11.34 15.41 11.46
N THR A 230 10.21 16.11 11.50
CA THR A 230 9.47 16.42 12.74
C THR A 230 8.43 15.36 13.11
N GLY A 231 8.16 14.40 12.22
CA GLY A 231 7.23 13.28 12.42
C GLY A 231 7.84 12.09 13.17
N VAL A 232 7.19 10.93 13.04
CA VAL A 232 7.57 9.71 13.76
C VAL A 232 8.37 8.74 12.88
N ILE A 233 8.01 8.61 11.61
CA ILE A 233 8.73 7.77 10.63
C ILE A 233 9.57 8.69 9.75
N ILE A 234 10.78 9.02 10.19
CA ILE A 234 11.62 10.04 9.57
C ILE A 234 12.86 9.46 8.88
N SER A 235 13.43 10.23 7.96
CA SER A 235 14.81 10.00 7.49
C SER A 235 15.78 10.16 8.66
N VAL A 236 16.71 9.22 8.83
CA VAL A 236 17.68 9.22 9.94
C VAL A 236 19.11 9.25 9.42
N ARG A 237 20.03 9.80 10.22
CA ARG A 237 21.47 9.76 9.93
C ARG A 237 22.03 8.39 10.27
N PRO A 238 22.73 7.73 9.33
CA PRO A 238 23.34 6.44 9.61
C PRO A 238 24.56 6.56 10.54
N LYS A 239 24.74 5.55 11.40
CA LYS A 239 26.02 5.27 12.05
C LYS A 239 26.78 4.26 11.18
N CYS A 240 27.92 4.66 10.65
CA CYS A 240 28.67 3.88 9.71
C CYS A 240 29.85 3.16 10.38
N VAL A 241 29.99 1.85 10.10
CA VAL A 241 31.19 1.07 10.42
C VAL A 241 31.57 0.32 9.13
N ASP A 242 32.81 0.45 8.72
CA ASP A 242 33.35 -0.17 7.49
C ASP A 242 32.51 0.08 6.25
N GLY A 243 31.98 1.32 6.12
CA GLY A 243 31.11 1.73 4.99
C GLY A 243 29.70 1.18 4.99
N ARG A 244 29.29 0.51 6.07
CA ARG A 244 27.92 -0.03 6.25
C ARG A 244 27.19 0.71 7.36
N ALA A 245 25.90 0.91 7.18
CA ALA A 245 25.04 1.43 8.24
C ALA A 245 24.74 0.30 9.24
N VAL A 246 25.26 0.46 10.44
CA VAL A 246 25.03 -0.50 11.54
C VAL A 246 23.93 -0.03 12.48
N ASP A 247 23.62 1.28 12.47
CA ASP A 247 22.66 1.91 13.38
C ASP A 247 22.27 3.30 12.84
N ALA A 248 21.44 4.04 13.61
CA ALA A 248 21.05 5.42 13.36
C ALA A 248 21.28 6.32 14.56
N PHE A 249 21.57 7.61 14.31
CA PHE A 249 21.68 8.62 15.37
C PHE A 249 20.31 9.12 15.83
N ASP A 250 19.33 9.22 14.90
CA ASP A 250 18.08 9.96 15.11
C ASP A 250 16.90 8.99 15.28
N ARG A 251 17.05 8.00 16.15
CA ARG A 251 15.99 7.04 16.45
C ARG A 251 14.84 7.72 17.19
N ILE A 252 13.64 7.55 16.67
CA ILE A 252 12.43 8.04 17.32
C ILE A 252 11.90 6.97 18.26
N GLN A 253 11.73 7.34 19.52
CA GLN A 253 11.14 6.53 20.57
C GLN A 253 9.78 7.10 20.98
N ILE A 254 8.93 6.30 21.60
CA ILE A 254 7.64 6.77 22.10
C ILE A 254 7.77 7.95 23.08
N SER A 255 8.85 7.96 23.86
CA SER A 255 9.18 9.04 24.81
C SER A 255 9.51 10.38 24.15
N THR A 256 9.81 10.38 22.84
CA THR A 256 10.09 11.62 22.07
C THR A 256 8.84 12.18 21.40
N VAL A 257 7.67 11.59 21.62
CA VAL A 257 6.38 12.08 21.13
C VAL A 257 5.73 12.88 22.26
N SER A 258 6.19 14.14 22.45
CA SER A 258 5.80 14.97 23.59
C SER A 258 4.38 15.50 23.50
N ASP A 259 3.83 15.66 22.28
CA ASP A 259 2.48 16.20 22.03
C ASP A 259 1.36 15.15 22.26
N GLY A 260 1.78 13.92 22.61
CA GLY A 260 0.91 12.81 22.95
C GLY A 260 0.64 11.87 21.80
N THR A 261 0.65 10.58 22.10
CA THR A 261 0.53 9.50 21.12
C THR A 261 -0.81 9.47 20.40
N SER A 262 -1.87 10.00 21.01
CA SER A 262 -3.20 10.12 20.42
C SER A 262 -3.37 11.38 19.54
N ASN A 263 -2.42 12.32 19.60
CA ASN A 263 -2.47 13.60 18.87
C ASN A 263 -1.39 13.71 17.79
N THR A 264 -0.58 12.68 17.58
CA THR A 264 0.47 12.67 16.56
C THR A 264 0.22 11.61 15.53
N PHE A 265 0.31 11.97 14.24
CA PHE A 265 0.22 11.00 13.14
C PHE A 265 1.40 10.04 13.17
N LEU A 266 1.12 8.75 13.03
CA LEU A 266 2.11 7.73 12.75
C LEU A 266 2.28 7.54 11.23
N MET A 267 1.17 7.37 10.53
CA MET A 267 1.10 7.15 9.08
C MET A 267 -0.29 7.46 8.52
N GLY A 268 -0.42 7.52 7.21
CA GLY A 268 -1.70 7.71 6.54
C GLY A 268 -1.70 7.23 5.09
N GLU A 269 -2.82 7.41 4.42
CA GLU A 269 -2.92 7.11 2.99
C GLU A 269 -2.11 8.14 2.18
N LYS A 270 -1.23 7.66 1.29
CA LYS A 270 -0.42 8.56 0.45
C LYS A 270 -1.21 9.03 -0.77
N PHE A 271 -1.05 10.28 -1.15
CA PHE A 271 -1.61 10.77 -2.41
C PHE A 271 -0.83 10.26 -3.62
N VAL A 272 -1.59 9.76 -4.61
CA VAL A 272 -1.12 9.47 -5.96
C VAL A 272 -2.21 9.90 -6.93
N PRO A 273 -1.95 10.87 -7.83
CA PRO A 273 -2.91 11.28 -8.83
C PRO A 273 -3.25 10.13 -9.79
N LEU A 274 -4.48 10.07 -10.27
CA LEU A 274 -4.92 9.04 -11.23
C LEU A 274 -4.01 8.95 -12.47
N THR A 275 -3.55 10.10 -12.97
CA THR A 275 -2.69 10.19 -14.16
C THR A 275 -1.23 9.85 -13.88
N LYS A 276 -0.87 9.58 -12.61
CA LYS A 276 0.51 9.32 -12.16
C LYS A 276 0.69 7.97 -11.48
N LEU A 277 -0.29 7.07 -11.65
CA LEU A 277 -0.13 5.68 -11.19
C LEU A 277 1.08 5.04 -11.85
N GLU A 278 1.87 4.32 -11.06
CA GLU A 278 3.10 3.62 -11.48
C GLU A 278 4.17 4.56 -12.09
N GLN A 279 4.08 5.87 -11.85
CA GLN A 279 4.98 6.86 -12.43
C GLN A 279 5.75 7.66 -11.38
N TYR A 280 7.05 7.78 -11.60
CA TYR A 280 7.91 8.71 -10.88
C TYR A 280 7.45 10.17 -11.13
N PRO A 281 7.49 11.05 -10.12
CA PRO A 281 7.96 10.83 -8.74
C PRO A 281 6.86 10.42 -7.74
N PHE A 282 5.61 10.31 -8.15
CA PHE A 282 4.46 10.12 -7.25
C PHE A 282 4.30 8.68 -6.77
N ASP A 283 4.49 7.71 -7.68
CA ASP A 283 4.19 6.31 -7.44
C ASP A 283 5.35 5.42 -7.89
N VAL A 284 6.19 5.08 -6.95
CA VAL A 284 7.44 4.36 -7.13
C VAL A 284 7.53 3.19 -6.16
N PRO A 285 8.44 2.24 -6.37
CA PRO A 285 8.63 1.11 -5.47
C PRO A 285 8.73 1.54 -4.01
N ALA A 286 7.96 0.90 -3.16
CA ALA A 286 7.80 1.24 -1.74
C ALA A 286 9.10 1.04 -0.94
N TYR A 287 9.99 0.20 -1.43
CA TYR A 287 11.28 -0.09 -0.79
C TYR A 287 12.41 0.86 -1.20
N ASP A 288 12.14 1.80 -2.11
CA ASP A 288 13.13 2.77 -2.61
C ASP A 288 13.54 3.76 -1.51
N GLY A 289 14.68 3.47 -0.87
CA GLY A 289 15.23 4.32 0.19
C GLY A 289 15.92 5.59 -0.32
N ASP A 290 16.16 5.74 -1.63
CA ASP A 290 16.68 6.98 -2.20
C ASP A 290 15.60 8.06 -2.31
N HIS A 291 14.36 7.66 -2.59
CA HIS A 291 13.25 8.57 -2.86
C HIS A 291 12.29 8.68 -1.68
N LEU A 292 12.31 9.79 -0.93
CA LEU A 292 11.46 9.98 0.25
C LEU A 292 9.97 9.74 -0.01
N PRO A 293 9.37 10.23 -1.14
CA PRO A 293 7.97 9.96 -1.45
C PRO A 293 7.63 8.48 -1.72
N ALA A 294 8.60 7.58 -1.82
CA ALA A 294 8.33 6.15 -1.91
C ALA A 294 7.57 5.64 -0.67
N SER A 295 7.96 6.14 0.51
CA SER A 295 7.54 5.58 1.80
C SER A 295 6.99 6.58 2.81
N CYS A 296 7.16 7.90 2.58
CA CYS A 296 6.75 8.93 3.52
C CYS A 296 6.01 10.09 2.86
N ARG A 297 5.23 10.79 3.69
CA ARG A 297 4.51 12.02 3.37
C ARG A 297 4.68 13.03 4.50
N LEU A 298 4.33 14.27 4.17
CA LEU A 298 4.31 15.39 5.10
C LEU A 298 2.91 16.01 5.12
N ALA A 299 2.61 16.74 6.19
CA ALA A 299 1.37 17.51 6.28
C ALA A 299 1.65 18.82 7.04
N GLY A 300 0.95 19.87 6.68
CA GLY A 300 1.12 21.16 7.35
C GLY A 300 0.95 22.35 6.39
N PRO A 301 1.30 23.55 6.82
CA PRO A 301 1.27 24.73 5.97
C PRO A 301 2.00 24.52 4.65
N GLY A 302 1.32 24.74 3.52
CA GLY A 302 1.84 24.44 2.18
C GLY A 302 1.56 23.04 1.66
N LEU A 303 1.18 22.08 2.52
CA LEU A 303 0.92 20.68 2.17
C LEU A 303 -0.47 20.28 2.66
N ARG A 304 -1.49 20.54 1.86
CA ARG A 304 -2.87 20.13 2.15
C ARG A 304 -3.12 18.66 1.82
N LEU A 305 -4.17 18.10 2.36
CA LEU A 305 -4.66 16.78 1.94
C LEU A 305 -5.22 16.87 0.50
N ALA A 306 -4.93 15.86 -0.30
CA ALA A 306 -5.57 15.73 -1.60
C ALA A 306 -7.06 15.40 -1.42
N ASN A 307 -7.92 16.01 -2.26
CA ASN A 307 -9.37 15.91 -2.12
C ASN A 307 -10.05 15.00 -3.16
N SER A 308 -9.32 14.60 -4.19
CA SER A 308 -9.80 13.67 -5.23
C SER A 308 -8.62 12.99 -5.95
N PRO A 309 -8.87 11.90 -6.69
CA PRO A 309 -7.86 11.27 -7.54
C PRO A 309 -7.28 12.20 -8.64
N GLU A 310 -8.05 13.18 -9.07
CA GLU A 310 -7.68 14.15 -10.11
C GLU A 310 -7.06 15.45 -9.56
N ASP A 311 -6.78 15.50 -8.26
CA ASP A 311 -6.28 16.72 -7.63
C ASP A 311 -4.86 17.05 -8.10
N VAL A 312 -4.76 17.97 -9.06
CA VAL A 312 -3.47 18.40 -9.65
C VAL A 312 -2.73 19.45 -8.80
N MET A 313 -3.37 19.94 -7.75
CA MET A 313 -2.78 20.96 -6.85
C MET A 313 -2.14 20.34 -5.61
N ALA A 314 -2.33 19.07 -5.37
CA ALA A 314 -1.67 18.38 -4.27
C ALA A 314 -0.26 17.94 -4.68
N ASP A 315 0.69 18.15 -3.77
CA ASP A 315 2.09 17.82 -3.96
C ASP A 315 2.36 16.31 -3.83
N MET A 316 3.50 15.85 -4.36
CA MET A 316 3.95 14.46 -4.19
C MET A 316 4.29 14.11 -2.74
N PHE A 317 4.49 15.10 -1.89
CA PHE A 317 4.68 14.92 -0.45
C PHE A 317 3.37 14.94 0.34
N SER A 318 2.21 15.25 -0.28
CA SER A 318 0.92 15.32 0.40
C SER A 318 0.38 13.94 0.74
N PHE A 319 -0.28 13.83 1.88
CA PHE A 319 -1.22 12.75 2.15
C PHE A 319 -2.50 12.93 1.31
N GLY A 320 -3.20 11.84 1.05
CA GLY A 320 -4.44 11.89 0.30
C GLY A 320 -4.98 10.51 -0.03
N SER A 321 -6.28 10.43 -0.24
CA SER A 321 -6.99 9.21 -0.52
C SER A 321 -7.85 9.34 -1.77
N TRP A 322 -8.23 8.21 -2.35
CA TRP A 322 -9.26 8.16 -3.38
C TRP A 322 -10.65 7.98 -2.79
N HIS A 323 -10.75 7.85 -1.48
CA HIS A 323 -12.03 7.84 -0.78
C HIS A 323 -12.65 9.23 -0.76
N PRO A 324 -13.94 9.38 -1.06
CA PRO A 324 -14.61 10.67 -1.00
C PRO A 324 -14.55 11.28 0.41
N GLY A 325 -14.15 12.53 0.48
CA GLY A 325 -14.31 13.38 1.66
C GLY A 325 -13.14 13.40 2.64
N GLY A 326 -12.15 12.49 2.57
CA GLY A 326 -11.03 12.55 3.50
C GLY A 326 -10.06 11.39 3.42
N VAL A 327 -9.18 11.30 4.39
CA VAL A 327 -8.00 10.45 4.46
C VAL A 327 -7.96 9.73 5.79
N TYR A 328 -7.61 8.45 5.79
CA TYR A 328 -7.36 7.69 7.01
C TYR A 328 -5.93 7.87 7.50
N PHE A 329 -5.80 8.19 8.79
CA PHE A 329 -4.54 8.25 9.50
C PHE A 329 -4.55 7.30 10.70
N ALA A 330 -3.43 6.63 10.93
CA ALA A 330 -3.13 6.05 12.24
C ALA A 330 -2.40 7.07 13.10
N MET A 331 -2.80 7.16 14.34
CA MET A 331 -2.09 7.89 15.38
C MET A 331 -1.01 6.99 16.00
N VAL A 332 -0.09 7.57 16.73
CA VAL A 332 1.00 6.83 17.38
C VAL A 332 0.50 5.81 18.41
N ASP A 333 -0.67 6.05 19.02
CA ASP A 333 -1.34 5.11 19.92
C ASP A 333 -2.05 3.93 19.21
N GLY A 334 -1.98 3.87 17.87
CA GLY A 334 -2.63 2.85 17.05
C GLY A 334 -4.11 3.11 16.75
N SER A 335 -4.71 4.18 17.25
CA SER A 335 -6.06 4.58 16.85
C SER A 335 -6.08 5.04 15.40
N VAL A 336 -7.18 4.78 14.69
CA VAL A 336 -7.35 5.21 13.29
C VAL A 336 -8.43 6.28 13.23
N ARG A 337 -8.10 7.40 12.60
CA ARG A 337 -9.00 8.54 12.42
C ARG A 337 -9.19 8.87 10.96
N PHE A 338 -10.41 9.26 10.59
CA PHE A 338 -10.73 9.77 9.27
C PHE A 338 -10.76 11.31 9.33
N LEU A 339 -9.83 11.95 8.63
CA LEU A 339 -9.75 13.42 8.56
C LEU A 339 -10.35 13.92 7.26
N ASN A 340 -11.17 14.96 7.37
CA ASN A 340 -11.72 15.63 6.21
C ASN A 340 -10.61 16.23 5.33
N SER A 341 -10.71 16.10 4.02
CA SER A 341 -9.71 16.65 3.07
C SER A 341 -9.61 18.19 3.11
N ARG A 342 -10.58 18.88 3.75
CA ARG A 342 -10.58 20.33 3.96
C ARG A 342 -10.04 20.74 5.35
N THR A 343 -9.50 19.81 6.12
CA THR A 343 -8.87 20.13 7.41
C THR A 343 -7.80 21.21 7.22
N ASP A 344 -7.81 22.20 8.09
CA ASP A 344 -6.85 23.31 8.05
C ASP A 344 -5.41 22.80 8.10
N THR A 345 -4.56 23.35 7.25
CA THR A 345 -3.16 22.89 7.14
C THR A 345 -2.33 23.15 8.40
N LYS A 346 -2.69 24.14 9.23
CA LYS A 346 -2.05 24.36 10.52
C LYS A 346 -2.36 23.21 11.47
N ILE A 347 -3.62 22.77 11.53
CA ILE A 347 -4.05 21.61 12.31
C ILE A 347 -3.30 20.35 11.81
N LEU A 348 -3.19 20.18 10.50
CA LEU A 348 -2.44 19.06 9.93
C LEU A 348 -0.96 19.11 10.33
N GLY A 349 -0.34 20.30 10.36
CA GLY A 349 1.04 20.47 10.79
C GLY A 349 1.26 20.10 12.24
N THR A 350 0.39 20.58 13.14
CA THR A 350 0.44 20.19 14.55
C THR A 350 0.29 18.69 14.78
N LEU A 351 -0.62 18.02 14.04
CA LEU A 351 -0.77 16.57 14.13
C LEU A 351 0.38 15.80 13.47
N ALA A 352 1.08 16.41 12.53
CA ALA A 352 2.23 15.79 11.87
C ALA A 352 3.53 15.93 12.68
N ASN A 353 3.68 17.03 13.45
CA ASN A 353 4.80 17.25 14.31
C ASN A 353 4.63 16.46 15.64
N ARG A 354 5.71 15.86 16.13
CA ARG A 354 5.70 15.07 17.38
C ARG A 354 6.05 15.86 18.63
N ASP A 355 6.58 17.09 18.44
CA ASP A 355 7.26 17.84 19.55
C ASP A 355 7.21 19.36 19.28
N ASP A 356 6.02 19.92 18.96
CA ASP A 356 5.81 21.36 18.79
C ASP A 356 5.11 22.00 20.02
N ALA A 357 4.82 21.20 21.01
CA ALA A 357 4.10 21.57 22.22
C ALA A 357 2.67 22.13 21.95
N GLN A 358 2.08 21.77 20.82
CA GLN A 358 0.71 22.13 20.46
C GLN A 358 -0.20 20.90 20.49
N ILE A 359 -1.34 21.04 21.14
CA ILE A 359 -2.35 19.96 21.21
C ILE A 359 -3.59 20.46 20.51
N VAL A 360 -4.09 19.69 19.56
CA VAL A 360 -5.34 19.94 18.86
C VAL A 360 -6.37 18.92 19.28
N GLU A 361 -7.46 19.38 19.88
CA GLU A 361 -8.65 18.54 20.06
C GLU A 361 -9.36 18.41 18.70
N LEU A 362 -9.23 17.25 18.08
CA LEU A 362 -10.06 16.91 16.92
C LEU A 362 -11.48 16.64 17.44
N ALA A 363 -12.45 17.33 16.87
CA ALA A 363 -13.85 17.01 17.14
C ALA A 363 -14.11 15.52 16.79
N PRO A 364 -14.91 14.82 17.60
CA PRO A 364 -15.20 13.40 17.43
C PRO A 364 -15.91 13.07 16.12
#